data_7d91e6c4cfa56562610b9b7afeea0931
#
_entry.id   7d91e6c4cfa56562610b9b7afeea0931
#
_cell.length_a   1.000
_cell.length_b   1.000
_cell.length_c   1.000
_cell.angle_alpha   90.00
_cell.angle_beta   90.00
_cell.angle_gamma   90.00
#
_symmetry.space_group_name_H-M   'P 1'
#
loop_
_entity.id
_entity.type
_entity.pdbx_description
1 polymer ?
#
loop_
_entity_poly.entity_id
_entity_poly.type
_entity_poly.pdbx_seq_one_letter_code
_entity_poly.pdbx_strand_id
1 'polypeptide(L)'
;MGDNTEDRSVDASASPTNAAASTPDAGNYRDLPQALPPADLVALNDPSGTPSTLAFRMIALAGEARSLAMRAIAAAESGGFVDAESLIEQAHCSYDRAHQVQKALTEAHRRDIQPAVDLLLVHAHDHLVMAQMALDNAEIITRLYRRITALEAEPRLTRE
;
A
#
# COMPACT_ATOMS: atom_id res chain seq x y z
N MET A 1 59.61 -4.20 40.21
CA MET A 1 59.87 -3.09 39.27
C MET A 1 60.08 -3.74 37.94
N GLY A 2 59.09 -3.75 37.16
CA GLY A 2 59.07 -4.26 35.79
C GLY A 2 58.02 -3.46 35.00
N ASP A 3 58.53 -2.53 34.27
CA ASP A 3 57.77 -1.68 33.37
C ASP A 3 57.45 -2.51 32.10
N ASN A 4 56.18 -2.70 31.82
CA ASN A 4 55.74 -3.43 30.65
C ASN A 4 54.84 -2.51 29.80
N THR A 5 55.48 -1.67 29.01
CA THR A 5 54.84 -0.87 27.99
C THR A 5 54.60 -1.74 26.77
N GLU A 6 53.38 -2.30 26.65
CA GLU A 6 52.92 -2.92 25.38
C GLU A 6 52.50 -1.82 24.38
N ASP A 7 53.36 -1.69 23.40
CA ASP A 7 53.10 -0.93 22.14
C ASP A 7 51.97 -1.60 21.35
N ARG A 8 50.78 -1.00 21.33
CA ARG A 8 49.66 -1.36 20.45
C ARG A 8 49.71 -0.46 19.22
N SER A 9 50.45 -0.91 18.22
CA SER A 9 50.32 -0.40 16.86
C SER A 9 48.92 -0.69 16.31
N VAL A 10 48.08 0.32 16.25
CA VAL A 10 46.79 0.26 15.56
C VAL A 10 47.05 0.38 14.03
N ASP A 11 46.91 -0.74 13.35
CA ASP A 11 46.90 -0.79 11.88
C ASP A 11 45.62 -0.15 11.39
N ALA A 12 45.72 1.09 10.87
CA ALA A 12 44.63 1.88 10.32
C ALA A 12 44.66 1.77 8.77
N SER A 13 44.32 0.59 8.26
CA SER A 13 44.12 0.44 6.80
C SER A 13 43.04 -0.60 6.45
N ALA A 14 41.79 -0.35 6.88
CA ALA A 14 40.64 -0.98 6.27
C ALA A 14 39.60 0.10 5.96
N SER A 15 39.70 0.66 4.76
CA SER A 15 38.57 1.42 4.19
C SER A 15 37.38 0.48 4.05
N PRO A 16 36.20 0.85 4.56
CA PRO A 16 35.00 0.06 4.28
C PRO A 16 34.72 0.17 2.77
N THR A 17 34.88 -0.93 2.07
CA THR A 17 34.32 -1.14 0.74
C THR A 17 32.83 -0.89 0.84
N ASN A 18 32.39 0.24 0.29
CA ASN A 18 31.00 0.57 0.08
C ASN A 18 30.44 -0.46 -0.92
N ALA A 19 30.03 -1.61 -0.41
CA ALA A 19 29.17 -2.53 -1.15
C ALA A 19 27.89 -1.74 -1.40
N ALA A 20 27.75 -1.24 -2.64
CA ALA A 20 26.51 -0.67 -3.14
C ALA A 20 25.40 -1.68 -2.82
N ALA A 21 24.63 -1.39 -1.77
CA ALA A 21 23.40 -2.08 -1.51
C ALA A 21 22.57 -1.89 -2.79
N SER A 22 22.44 -2.97 -3.55
CA SER A 22 21.50 -3.04 -4.67
C SER A 22 20.17 -2.57 -4.12
N THR A 23 19.68 -1.43 -4.60
CA THR A 23 18.30 -1.00 -4.37
C THR A 23 17.42 -2.23 -4.61
N PRO A 24 16.58 -2.66 -3.65
CA PRO A 24 15.65 -3.72 -3.92
C PRO A 24 14.88 -3.30 -5.16
N ASP A 25 14.89 -4.17 -6.15
CA ASP A 25 14.14 -4.05 -7.41
C ASP A 25 12.75 -3.54 -7.03
N ALA A 26 12.38 -2.37 -7.54
CA ALA A 26 11.08 -1.78 -7.27
C ALA A 26 10.06 -2.83 -7.72
N GLY A 27 9.56 -3.60 -6.74
CA GLY A 27 8.84 -4.85 -6.95
C GLY A 27 7.85 -4.67 -8.08
N ASN A 28 7.96 -5.52 -9.08
CA ASN A 28 7.11 -5.48 -10.25
C ASN A 28 5.63 -5.59 -9.80
N TYR A 29 4.96 -4.45 -9.68
CA TYR A 29 3.54 -4.38 -9.25
C TYR A 29 2.61 -5.24 -10.10
N ARG A 30 3.09 -5.73 -11.26
CA ARG A 30 2.38 -6.69 -12.11
C ARG A 30 2.27 -8.08 -11.49
N ASP A 31 3.17 -8.42 -10.57
CA ASP A 31 3.22 -9.71 -9.88
C ASP A 31 2.54 -9.66 -8.49
N LEU A 32 1.83 -8.57 -8.16
CA LEU A 32 1.04 -8.52 -6.94
C LEU A 32 -0.02 -9.63 -6.93
N PRO A 33 -0.29 -10.24 -5.76
CA PRO A 33 -1.31 -11.27 -5.64
C PRO A 33 -2.61 -10.82 -6.28
N GLN A 34 -3.26 -11.73 -7.00
CA GLN A 34 -4.58 -11.45 -7.58
C GLN A 34 -5.56 -11.07 -6.47
N ALA A 35 -6.53 -10.21 -6.84
CA ALA A 35 -7.63 -9.86 -5.95
C ALA A 35 -8.24 -11.09 -5.26
N LEU A 36 -8.66 -10.94 -4.02
CA LEU A 36 -9.33 -12.01 -3.28
C LEU A 36 -10.51 -12.58 -4.09
N PRO A 37 -10.72 -13.91 -4.09
CA PRO A 37 -11.86 -14.50 -4.76
C PRO A 37 -13.16 -13.88 -4.26
N PRO A 38 -14.19 -13.73 -5.12
CA PRO A 38 -15.46 -13.14 -4.74
C PRO A 38 -16.13 -13.80 -3.52
N ALA A 39 -15.95 -15.11 -3.35
CA ALA A 39 -16.49 -15.86 -2.20
C ALA A 39 -15.85 -15.41 -0.88
N ASP A 40 -14.53 -15.18 -0.87
CA ASP A 40 -13.83 -14.71 0.34
C ASP A 40 -14.22 -13.27 0.66
N LEU A 41 -14.45 -12.46 -0.37
CA LEU A 41 -14.94 -11.09 -0.21
C LEU A 41 -16.37 -11.05 0.36
N VAL A 42 -17.25 -11.98 0.01
CA VAL A 42 -18.60 -12.08 0.58
C VAL A 42 -18.54 -12.43 2.08
N ALA A 43 -17.67 -13.36 2.47
CA ALA A 43 -17.46 -13.71 3.87
C ALA A 43 -16.95 -12.52 4.72
N LEU A 44 -16.20 -11.59 4.09
CA LEU A 44 -15.72 -10.38 4.74
C LEU A 44 -16.81 -9.30 4.94
N ASN A 45 -17.99 -9.43 4.31
CA ASN A 45 -19.09 -8.45 4.41
C ASN A 45 -20.01 -8.64 5.64
N ASP A 46 -19.90 -9.76 6.34
CA ASP A 46 -20.74 -10.00 7.51
C ASP A 46 -20.37 -9.01 8.64
N PRO A 47 -21.27 -8.11 9.06
CA PRO A 47 -21.00 -7.15 10.13
C PRO A 47 -21.01 -7.81 11.52
N SER A 48 -21.35 -9.09 11.62
CA SER A 48 -21.31 -9.84 12.87
C SER A 48 -19.88 -10.28 13.17
N GLY A 49 -19.48 -10.20 14.44
CA GLY A 49 -18.19 -10.68 14.87
C GLY A 49 -17.65 -9.93 16.08
N THR A 50 -16.59 -10.48 16.65
CA THR A 50 -15.86 -9.80 17.73
C THR A 50 -15.09 -8.59 17.16
N PRO A 51 -14.73 -7.60 18.01
CA PRO A 51 -13.91 -6.47 17.56
C PRO A 51 -12.63 -6.90 16.81
N SER A 52 -11.97 -7.95 17.27
CA SER A 52 -10.77 -8.50 16.61
C SER A 52 -11.09 -9.07 15.22
N THR A 53 -12.19 -9.79 15.06
CA THR A 53 -12.62 -10.32 13.76
C THR A 53 -12.93 -9.19 12.78
N LEU A 54 -13.60 -8.14 13.23
CA LEU A 54 -13.89 -6.97 12.41
C LEU A 54 -12.61 -6.21 12.03
N ALA A 55 -11.66 -6.08 12.96
CA ALA A 55 -10.36 -5.46 12.67
C ALA A 55 -9.59 -6.23 11.59
N PHE A 56 -9.52 -7.56 11.66
CA PHE A 56 -8.90 -8.39 10.60
C PHE A 56 -9.61 -8.23 9.25
N ARG A 57 -10.94 -8.17 9.23
CA ARG A 57 -11.71 -7.91 8.00
C ARG A 57 -11.38 -6.55 7.41
N MET A 58 -11.27 -5.52 8.23
CA MET A 58 -10.90 -4.19 7.79
C MET A 58 -9.50 -4.19 7.16
N ILE A 59 -8.52 -4.87 7.79
CA ILE A 59 -7.16 -5.02 7.25
C ILE A 59 -7.19 -5.71 5.89
N ALA A 60 -7.93 -6.81 5.75
CA ALA A 60 -8.00 -7.58 4.51
C ALA A 60 -8.62 -6.75 3.37
N LEU A 61 -9.75 -6.08 3.61
CA LEU A 61 -10.43 -5.24 2.62
C LEU A 61 -9.62 -4.00 2.24
N ALA A 62 -8.97 -3.35 3.21
CA ALA A 62 -8.08 -2.23 2.96
C ALA A 62 -6.83 -2.67 2.18
N GLY A 63 -6.26 -3.83 2.49
CA GLY A 63 -5.16 -4.42 1.75
C GLY A 63 -5.53 -4.72 0.30
N GLU A 64 -6.73 -5.25 0.06
CA GLU A 64 -7.28 -5.49 -1.27
C GLU A 64 -7.41 -4.18 -2.06
N ALA A 65 -8.03 -3.15 -1.47
CA ALA A 65 -8.19 -1.84 -2.10
C ALA A 65 -6.83 -1.25 -2.50
N ARG A 66 -5.85 -1.30 -1.60
CA ARG A 66 -4.48 -0.84 -1.88
C ARG A 66 -3.82 -1.63 -3.02
N SER A 67 -3.96 -2.94 -3.03
CA SER A 67 -3.39 -3.80 -4.07
C SER A 67 -3.97 -3.48 -5.45
N LEU A 68 -5.29 -3.30 -5.54
CA LEU A 68 -5.99 -2.90 -6.76
C LEU A 68 -5.54 -1.51 -7.25
N ALA A 69 -5.40 -0.53 -6.34
CA ALA A 69 -4.91 0.81 -6.66
C ALA A 69 -3.49 0.78 -7.25
N MET A 70 -2.59 -0.01 -6.68
CA MET A 70 -1.23 -0.16 -7.20
C MET A 70 -1.20 -0.84 -8.58
N ARG A 71 -2.07 -1.82 -8.81
CA ARG A 71 -2.23 -2.45 -10.13
C ARG A 71 -2.79 -1.48 -11.17
N ALA A 72 -3.69 -0.60 -10.77
CA ALA A 72 -4.23 0.45 -11.64
C ALA A 72 -3.12 1.39 -12.14
N ILE A 73 -2.20 1.78 -11.26
CA ILE A 73 -1.02 2.59 -11.63
C ILE A 73 -0.18 1.85 -12.66
N ALA A 74 0.12 0.56 -12.46
CA ALA A 74 0.90 -0.24 -13.40
C ALA A 74 0.21 -0.41 -14.76
N ALA A 75 -1.12 -0.54 -14.77
CA ALA A 75 -1.91 -0.58 -16.00
C ALA A 75 -1.84 0.76 -16.75
N ALA A 76 -1.99 1.88 -16.05
CA ALA A 76 -1.91 3.22 -16.62
C ALA A 76 -0.51 3.51 -17.20
N GLU A 77 0.56 3.13 -16.50
CA GLU A 77 1.95 3.21 -16.97
C GLU A 77 2.16 2.46 -18.29
N SER A 78 1.46 1.34 -18.47
CA SER A 78 1.50 0.53 -19.69
C SER A 78 0.55 1.02 -20.80
N GLY A 79 -0.15 2.15 -20.59
CA GLY A 79 -1.15 2.69 -21.54
C GLY A 79 -2.52 2.01 -21.47
N GLY A 80 -2.72 1.05 -20.57
CA GLY A 80 -3.99 0.33 -20.38
C GLY A 80 -5.00 1.13 -19.54
N PHE A 81 -5.44 2.29 -20.01
CA PHE A 81 -6.28 3.21 -19.22
C PHE A 81 -7.67 2.66 -18.88
N VAL A 82 -8.24 1.82 -19.73
CA VAL A 82 -9.55 1.16 -19.45
C VAL A 82 -9.39 0.18 -18.28
N ASP A 83 -8.33 -0.62 -18.30
CA ASP A 83 -8.02 -1.56 -17.21
C ASP A 83 -7.70 -0.80 -15.92
N ALA A 84 -6.95 0.30 -16.00
CA ALA A 84 -6.65 1.14 -14.85
C ALA A 84 -7.92 1.70 -14.20
N GLU A 85 -8.86 2.22 -14.98
CA GLU A 85 -10.15 2.72 -14.48
C GLU A 85 -10.97 1.62 -13.82
N SER A 86 -11.07 0.46 -14.45
CA SER A 86 -11.76 -0.70 -13.85
C SER A 86 -11.14 -1.15 -12.53
N LEU A 87 -9.80 -1.13 -12.43
CA LEU A 87 -9.09 -1.47 -11.19
C LEU A 87 -9.31 -0.41 -10.09
N ILE A 88 -9.40 0.87 -10.44
CA ILE A 88 -9.74 1.95 -9.51
C ILE A 88 -11.18 1.76 -8.98
N GLU A 89 -12.14 1.45 -9.84
CA GLU A 89 -13.53 1.17 -9.40
C GLU A 89 -13.61 -0.02 -8.43
N GLN A 90 -12.89 -1.09 -8.71
CA GLN A 90 -12.80 -2.25 -7.82
C GLN A 90 -12.14 -1.88 -6.48
N ALA A 91 -11.09 -1.04 -6.52
CA ALA A 91 -10.41 -0.56 -5.32
C ALA A 91 -11.34 0.28 -4.44
N HIS A 92 -12.15 1.18 -5.04
CA HIS A 92 -13.18 1.92 -4.32
C HIS A 92 -14.20 1.00 -3.67
N CYS A 93 -14.67 -0.01 -4.37
CA CYS A 93 -15.62 -0.98 -3.83
C CYS A 93 -15.05 -1.69 -2.60
N SER A 94 -13.80 -2.12 -2.63
CA SER A 94 -13.14 -2.78 -1.50
C SER A 94 -12.89 -1.81 -0.34
N TYR A 95 -12.53 -0.56 -0.64
CA TYR A 95 -12.35 0.49 0.36
C TYR A 95 -13.66 0.84 1.08
N ASP A 96 -14.75 1.02 0.34
CA ASP A 96 -16.07 1.31 0.91
C ASP A 96 -16.52 0.21 1.87
N ARG A 97 -16.26 -1.04 1.53
CA ARG A 97 -16.53 -2.19 2.40
C ARG A 97 -15.69 -2.15 3.67
N ALA A 98 -14.40 -1.83 3.56
CA ALA A 98 -13.53 -1.64 4.73
C ALA A 98 -14.04 -0.52 5.63
N HIS A 99 -14.52 0.59 5.04
CA HIS A 99 -15.09 1.71 5.76
C HIS A 99 -16.42 1.37 6.44
N GLN A 100 -17.24 0.49 5.85
CA GLN A 100 -18.44 -0.03 6.53
C GLN A 100 -18.08 -0.86 7.77
N VAL A 101 -17.04 -1.70 7.68
CA VAL A 101 -16.52 -2.44 8.83
C VAL A 101 -16.02 -1.49 9.92
N GLN A 102 -15.31 -0.42 9.55
CA GLN A 102 -14.87 0.63 10.48
C GLN A 102 -16.04 1.25 11.23
N LYS A 103 -17.14 1.58 10.53
CA LYS A 103 -18.36 2.13 11.17
C LYS A 103 -18.94 1.16 12.18
N ALA A 104 -19.02 -0.13 11.86
CA ALA A 104 -19.49 -1.16 12.76
C ALA A 104 -18.60 -1.29 14.01
N LEU A 105 -17.28 -1.26 13.85
CA LEU A 105 -16.30 -1.24 14.94
C LEU A 105 -16.46 -0.03 15.84
N THR A 106 -16.58 1.16 15.26
CA THR A 106 -16.75 2.42 15.99
C THR A 106 -18.05 2.39 16.80
N GLU A 107 -19.14 1.85 16.24
CA GLU A 107 -20.41 1.74 16.94
C GLU A 107 -20.35 0.71 18.06
N ALA A 108 -19.68 -0.42 17.88
CA ALA A 108 -19.44 -1.41 18.93
C ALA A 108 -18.63 -0.81 20.08
N HIS A 109 -17.58 -0.06 19.75
CA HIS A 109 -16.70 0.58 20.73
C HIS A 109 -17.40 1.69 21.54
N ARG A 110 -18.32 2.42 20.91
CA ARG A 110 -19.12 3.46 21.57
C ARG A 110 -20.07 2.91 22.63
N ARG A 111 -20.43 1.63 22.53
CA ARG A 111 -21.29 0.94 23.51
C ARG A 111 -20.51 0.40 24.70
N ASP A 112 -19.22 0.33 24.61
CA ASP A 112 -18.34 -0.11 25.70
C ASP A 112 -18.06 1.07 26.64
N ILE A 113 -18.27 0.85 27.95
CA ILE A 113 -18.11 1.89 28.99
C ILE A 113 -16.63 2.22 29.22
N GLN A 114 -15.73 1.33 28.92
CA GLN A 114 -14.27 1.52 29.01
C GLN A 114 -13.56 0.86 27.83
N PRO A 115 -13.56 1.51 26.65
CA PRO A 115 -12.90 0.96 25.48
C PRO A 115 -11.38 0.91 25.69
N ALA A 116 -10.83 -0.29 25.77
CA ALA A 116 -9.39 -0.46 25.72
C ALA A 116 -8.89 -0.14 24.29
N VAL A 117 -7.85 0.67 24.18
CA VAL A 117 -7.18 0.87 22.88
C VAL A 117 -6.48 -0.43 22.53
N ASP A 118 -7.03 -1.13 21.54
CA ASP A 118 -6.44 -2.35 21.00
C ASP A 118 -5.45 -2.00 19.89
N LEU A 119 -4.21 -2.47 20.00
CA LEU A 119 -3.17 -2.30 19.00
C LEU A 119 -3.61 -2.81 17.62
N LEU A 120 -4.38 -3.90 17.57
CA LEU A 120 -4.94 -4.44 16.33
C LEU A 120 -5.92 -3.47 15.67
N LEU A 121 -6.72 -2.77 16.47
CA LEU A 121 -7.65 -1.76 15.97
C LEU A 121 -6.91 -0.56 15.39
N VAL A 122 -5.86 -0.08 16.07
CA VAL A 122 -4.98 0.99 15.55
C VAL A 122 -4.38 0.57 14.21
N HIS A 123 -3.81 -0.63 14.16
CA HIS A 123 -3.21 -1.19 12.95
C HIS A 123 -4.23 -1.31 11.79
N ALA A 124 -5.46 -1.71 12.09
CA ALA A 124 -6.53 -1.78 11.10
C ALA A 124 -6.89 -0.39 10.53
N HIS A 125 -6.91 0.65 11.37
CA HIS A 125 -7.12 2.02 10.91
C HIS A 125 -5.97 2.54 10.05
N ASP A 126 -4.72 2.19 10.37
CA ASP A 126 -3.56 2.53 9.55
C ASP A 126 -3.69 1.92 8.14
N HIS A 127 -4.12 0.67 8.04
CA HIS A 127 -4.39 0.03 6.75
C HIS A 127 -5.46 0.76 5.95
N LEU A 128 -6.54 1.21 6.60
CA LEU A 128 -7.61 1.95 5.93
C LEU A 128 -7.12 3.30 5.38
N VAL A 129 -6.34 4.04 6.17
CA VAL A 129 -5.74 5.32 5.72
C VAL A 129 -4.77 5.10 4.57
N MET A 130 -3.93 4.05 4.64
CA MET A 130 -3.01 3.71 3.56
C MET A 130 -3.74 3.31 2.27
N ALA A 131 -4.88 2.65 2.37
CA ALA A 131 -5.71 2.29 1.23
C ALA A 131 -6.31 3.55 0.56
N GLN A 132 -6.81 4.49 1.35
CA GLN A 132 -7.30 5.78 0.84
C GLN A 132 -6.20 6.52 0.08
N MET A 133 -5.02 6.67 0.69
CA MET A 133 -3.88 7.35 0.04
C MET A 133 -3.47 6.66 -1.27
N ALA A 134 -3.49 5.32 -1.32
CA ALA A 134 -3.16 4.59 -2.53
C ALA A 134 -4.19 4.82 -3.63
N LEU A 135 -5.48 4.89 -3.29
CA LEU A 135 -6.57 5.21 -4.21
C LEU A 135 -6.44 6.62 -4.79
N ASP A 136 -6.28 7.63 -3.93
CA ASP A 136 -6.10 9.02 -4.34
C ASP A 136 -4.91 9.16 -5.29
N ASN A 137 -3.80 8.50 -4.97
CA ASN A 137 -2.61 8.46 -5.82
C ASN A 137 -2.87 7.76 -7.15
N ALA A 138 -3.58 6.63 -7.16
CA ALA A 138 -3.88 5.90 -8.39
C ALA A 138 -4.70 6.74 -9.37
N GLU A 139 -5.69 7.46 -8.89
CA GLU A 139 -6.48 8.38 -9.70
C GLU A 139 -5.65 9.51 -10.30
N ILE A 140 -4.81 10.15 -9.47
CA ILE A 140 -3.95 11.26 -9.91
C ILE A 140 -2.94 10.77 -10.93
N ILE A 141 -2.25 9.67 -10.65
CA ILE A 141 -1.20 9.10 -11.50
C ILE A 141 -1.79 8.60 -12.83
N THR A 142 -2.96 7.95 -12.82
CA THR A 142 -3.63 7.52 -14.04
C THR A 142 -3.97 8.71 -14.95
N ARG A 143 -4.47 9.82 -14.38
CA ARG A 143 -4.71 11.06 -15.14
C ARG A 143 -3.42 11.66 -15.68
N LEU A 144 -2.32 11.60 -14.93
CA LEU A 144 -1.01 12.10 -15.38
C LEU A 144 -0.47 11.28 -16.55
N TYR A 145 -0.48 9.94 -16.46
CA TYR A 145 -0.05 9.08 -17.56
C TYR A 145 -0.88 9.31 -18.83
N ARG A 146 -2.21 9.46 -18.70
CA ARG A 146 -3.07 9.78 -19.86
C ARG A 146 -2.67 11.08 -20.54
N ARG A 147 -2.34 12.12 -19.75
CA ARG A 147 -1.88 13.41 -20.30
C ARG A 147 -0.51 13.29 -20.94
N ILE A 148 0.41 12.55 -20.35
CA ILE A 148 1.75 12.31 -20.90
C ILE A 148 1.62 11.59 -22.24
N THR A 149 0.87 10.51 -22.32
CA THR A 149 0.65 9.76 -23.56
C THR A 149 0.01 10.64 -24.66
N ALA A 150 -0.94 11.49 -24.29
CA ALA A 150 -1.53 12.43 -25.25
C ALA A 150 -0.50 13.43 -25.80
N LEU A 151 0.37 13.98 -24.94
CA LEU A 151 1.44 14.90 -25.35
C LEU A 151 2.50 14.23 -26.20
N GLU A 152 2.82 12.98 -25.94
CA GLU A 152 3.77 12.18 -26.72
C GLU A 152 3.22 11.84 -28.11
N ALA A 153 1.90 11.70 -28.24
CA ALA A 153 1.24 11.43 -29.50
C ALA A 153 1.10 12.69 -30.39
N GLU A 154 1.27 13.90 -29.85
CA GLU A 154 1.24 15.12 -30.65
C GLU A 154 2.46 15.20 -31.59
N PRO A 155 2.27 15.41 -32.90
CA PRO A 155 3.39 15.56 -33.83
C PRO A 155 4.20 16.79 -33.42
N ARG A 156 5.50 16.58 -33.15
CA ARG A 156 6.46 17.68 -32.95
C ARG A 156 6.48 18.53 -34.23
N LEU A 157 5.85 19.69 -34.19
CA LEU A 157 6.04 20.69 -35.24
C LEU A 157 7.53 21.01 -35.30
N THR A 158 8.22 20.50 -36.32
CA THR A 158 9.59 20.92 -36.66
C THR A 158 9.55 22.43 -36.92
N ARG A 159 10.12 23.20 -35.98
CA ARG A 159 10.45 24.60 -36.28
C ARG A 159 11.56 24.59 -37.31
N GLU A 160 11.23 24.87 -38.55
CA GLU A 160 12.15 25.31 -39.57
C GLU A 160 12.68 26.70 -39.23
#